data_2c558e89387bcc9889714c757d314e12
#
_entry.id   2c558e89387bcc9889714c757d314e12
#
_cell.length_a   1.000
_cell.length_b   1.000
_cell.length_c   1.000
_cell.angle_alpha   90.00
_cell.angle_beta   90.00
_cell.angle_gamma   90.00
#
_symmetry.space_group_name_H-M   'P 1'
#
loop_
_entity.id
_entity.type
_entity.pdbx_description
1 polymer ?
#
loop_
_entity_poly.entity_id
_entity_poly.type
_entity_poly.pdbx_seq_one_letter_code
_entity_poly.pdbx_strand_id
1 'polypeptide(L)'
;NISFTMDKTGVWRLSPAYDVMFTANTWENSSAHIHSMGVMGKRSALTTSDFVNFAEDFVEEPEKKILQVFDAVSKFQSLCATYGIDKAIFDKIQHVLDGLVTDDLDLLQLT
;
A
#
# COMPACT_ATOMS: atom_id res chain seq x y z
N ASN A 1 0.21 11.77 5.32
CA ASN A 1 1.39 11.79 6.22
C ASN A 1 2.72 11.80 5.45
N ILE A 2 2.81 12.76 4.53
CA ILE A 2 4.04 13.00 3.76
C ILE A 2 4.50 14.42 4.08
N SER A 3 5.75 14.59 4.47
CA SER A 3 6.37 15.88 4.67
C SER A 3 7.82 15.91 4.21
N PHE A 4 8.37 17.10 4.13
CA PHE A 4 9.75 17.32 3.72
C PHE A 4 10.49 18.06 4.81
N THR A 5 11.77 17.77 4.95
CA THR A 5 12.69 18.48 5.84
C THR A 5 13.72 19.23 5.02
N MET A 6 14.07 20.43 5.47
CA MET A 6 15.14 21.21 4.89
C MET A 6 16.31 21.28 5.88
N ASP A 7 17.50 20.96 5.43
CA ASP A 7 18.70 21.09 6.24
C ASP A 7 19.18 22.57 6.29
N LYS A 8 20.21 22.82 7.10
CA LYS A 8 20.75 24.18 7.29
C LYS A 8 21.36 24.78 6.02
N THR A 9 21.61 23.98 5.00
CA THR A 9 22.17 24.42 3.70
C THR A 9 21.07 24.69 2.67
N GLY A 10 19.79 24.50 3.03
CA GLY A 10 18.65 24.71 2.15
C GLY A 10 18.29 23.52 1.28
N VAL A 11 18.87 22.34 1.52
CA VAL A 11 18.56 21.12 0.76
C VAL A 11 17.31 20.44 1.34
N TRP A 12 16.32 20.24 0.48
CA TRP A 12 15.08 19.54 0.82
C TRP A 12 15.20 18.04 0.63
N ARG A 13 14.65 17.28 1.55
CA ARG A 13 14.56 15.82 1.50
C ARG A 13 13.21 15.37 2.01
N LEU A 14 12.75 14.20 1.55
CA LEU A 14 11.60 13.54 2.14
C LEU A 14 11.90 13.25 3.63
N SER A 15 10.94 13.56 4.51
CA SER A 15 11.07 13.22 5.92
C SER A 15 11.06 11.69 6.10
N PRO A 16 11.56 11.18 7.24
CA PRO A 16 11.26 9.80 7.63
C PRO A 16 9.76 9.54 7.61
N ALA A 17 9.37 8.32 7.26
CA ALA A 17 7.99 7.89 7.28
C ALA A 17 7.41 7.99 8.71
N TYR A 18 6.19 8.48 8.82
CA TYR A 18 5.47 8.59 10.10
C TYR A 18 3.98 8.33 9.88
N ASP A 19 3.31 7.90 10.93
CA ASP A 19 1.87 7.62 10.93
C ASP A 19 1.45 6.68 9.78
N VAL A 20 2.29 5.69 9.47
CA VAL A 20 2.01 4.66 8.48
C VAL A 20 1.21 3.56 9.16
N MET A 21 -0.07 3.47 8.83
CA MET A 21 -1.00 2.56 9.48
C MET A 21 -1.99 1.99 8.47
N PHE A 22 -2.66 0.91 8.86
CA PHE A 22 -3.77 0.36 8.10
C PHE A 22 -4.98 1.30 8.25
N THR A 23 -5.41 1.90 7.14
CA THR A 23 -6.47 2.94 7.12
C THR A 23 -7.76 2.49 6.45
N ALA A 24 -7.84 1.27 5.93
CA ALA A 24 -9.07 0.79 5.33
C ALA A 24 -10.19 0.73 6.36
N ASN A 25 -11.37 1.27 6.00
CA ASN A 25 -12.53 1.25 6.89
C ASN A 25 -13.10 -0.17 6.96
N THR A 26 -12.78 -0.88 8.05
CA THR A 26 -13.28 -2.23 8.31
C THR A 26 -14.60 -2.26 9.06
N TRP A 27 -15.12 -1.08 9.46
CA TRP A 27 -16.31 -0.96 10.29
C TRP A 27 -17.61 -0.89 9.49
N GLU A 28 -17.52 -0.52 8.23
CA GLU A 28 -18.66 -0.50 7.33
C GLU A 28 -18.67 -1.77 6.48
N ASN A 29 -19.82 -2.44 6.43
CA ASN A 29 -20.06 -3.62 5.59
C ASN A 29 -20.05 -3.31 4.08
N SER A 30 -19.39 -2.25 3.65
CA SER A 30 -19.25 -1.95 2.24
C SER A 30 -18.12 -2.78 1.63
N SER A 31 -18.47 -3.62 0.70
CA SER A 31 -17.53 -4.41 -0.11
C SER A 31 -16.62 -3.55 -1.02
N ALA A 32 -16.79 -2.24 -1.02
CA ALA A 32 -16.00 -1.33 -1.82
C ALA A 32 -15.16 -0.41 -0.92
N HIS A 33 -13.87 -0.69 -0.83
CA HIS A 33 -12.93 0.23 -0.21
C HIS A 33 -12.74 1.44 -1.13
N ILE A 34 -13.26 2.59 -0.71
CA ILE A 34 -13.12 3.85 -1.44
C ILE A 34 -12.00 4.66 -0.80
N HIS A 35 -10.92 4.87 -1.55
CA HIS A 35 -9.81 5.71 -1.11
C HIS A 35 -10.20 7.19 -1.10
N SER A 36 -9.65 7.94 -0.16
CA SER A 36 -9.83 9.40 -0.12
C SER A 36 -9.15 10.09 -1.30
N MET A 37 -8.04 9.54 -1.76
CA MET A 37 -7.27 10.03 -2.90
C MET A 37 -7.51 9.14 -4.13
N GLY A 38 -7.60 9.74 -5.31
CA GLY A 38 -7.71 9.01 -6.57
C GLY A 38 -6.37 8.76 -7.24
N VAL A 39 -6.28 7.64 -7.96
CA VAL A 39 -5.17 7.28 -8.85
C VAL A 39 -5.77 7.05 -10.23
N MET A 40 -5.25 7.71 -11.26
CA MET A 40 -5.74 7.61 -12.65
C MET A 40 -7.27 7.82 -12.77
N GLY A 41 -7.83 8.73 -11.94
CA GLY A 41 -9.26 9.01 -11.90
C GLY A 41 -10.12 7.99 -11.14
N LYS A 42 -9.54 6.93 -10.60
CA LYS A 42 -10.22 5.90 -9.81
C LYS A 42 -9.96 6.09 -8.32
N ARG A 43 -10.95 5.79 -7.50
CA ARG A 43 -10.87 5.78 -6.03
C ARG A 43 -11.12 4.41 -5.41
N SER A 44 -11.47 3.43 -6.22
CA SER A 44 -11.71 2.03 -5.85
C SER A 44 -11.38 1.12 -7.03
N ALA A 45 -11.31 -0.18 -6.79
CA ALA A 45 -10.96 -1.18 -7.79
C ALA A 45 -9.68 -0.82 -8.56
N LEU A 46 -8.67 -0.37 -7.83
CA LEU A 46 -7.36 -0.05 -8.38
C LEU A 46 -6.63 -1.35 -8.71
N THR A 47 -6.07 -1.42 -9.90
CA THR A 47 -5.28 -2.55 -10.38
C THR A 47 -3.79 -2.24 -10.33
N THR A 48 -2.96 -3.26 -10.42
CA THR A 48 -1.50 -3.10 -10.57
C THR A 48 -1.16 -2.21 -11.77
N SER A 49 -1.86 -2.41 -12.89
CA SER A 49 -1.67 -1.59 -14.09
C SER A 49 -1.98 -0.11 -13.86
N ASP A 50 -2.98 0.22 -13.05
CA ASP A 50 -3.26 1.61 -12.70
C ASP A 50 -2.08 2.25 -11.96
N PHE A 51 -1.43 1.53 -11.05
CA PHE A 51 -0.26 2.02 -10.32
C PHE A 51 0.98 2.11 -11.21
N VAL A 52 1.23 1.13 -12.08
CA VAL A 52 2.34 1.16 -13.03
C VAL A 52 2.18 2.37 -13.96
N ASN A 53 1.04 2.50 -14.64
CA ASN A 53 0.78 3.61 -15.55
C ASN A 53 0.88 4.98 -14.87
N PHE A 54 0.44 5.08 -13.62
CA PHE A 54 0.60 6.31 -12.86
C PHE A 54 2.07 6.62 -12.53
N ALA A 55 2.85 5.60 -12.22
CA ALA A 55 4.20 5.76 -11.71
C ALA A 55 5.27 5.90 -12.82
N GLU A 56 5.00 5.47 -14.05
CA GLU A 56 5.96 5.48 -15.17
C GLU A 56 6.65 6.83 -15.39
N ASP A 57 5.94 7.93 -15.19
CA ASP A 57 6.49 9.27 -15.39
C ASP A 57 7.35 9.78 -14.21
N PHE A 58 7.31 9.11 -13.05
CA PHE A 58 7.89 9.64 -11.81
C PHE A 58 8.84 8.66 -11.11
N VAL A 59 8.75 7.38 -11.40
CA VAL A 59 9.43 6.31 -10.67
C VAL A 59 10.18 5.40 -11.63
N GLU A 60 11.44 5.20 -11.37
CA GLU A 60 12.22 4.16 -12.05
C GLU A 60 11.78 2.77 -11.56
N GLU A 61 11.57 1.83 -12.48
CA GLU A 61 11.17 0.45 -12.20
C GLU A 61 9.90 0.36 -11.30
N PRO A 62 8.75 0.93 -11.71
CA PRO A 62 7.54 0.97 -10.88
C PRO A 62 7.06 -0.42 -10.45
N GLU A 63 7.13 -1.42 -11.31
CA GLU A 63 6.78 -2.82 -11.02
C GLU A 63 7.60 -3.36 -9.84
N LYS A 64 8.90 -3.11 -9.84
CA LYS A 64 9.80 -3.52 -8.76
C LYS A 64 9.43 -2.85 -7.44
N LYS A 65 9.00 -1.59 -7.47
CA LYS A 65 8.54 -0.90 -6.26
C LYS A 65 7.24 -1.49 -5.74
N ILE A 66 6.31 -1.84 -6.61
CA ILE A 66 5.06 -2.50 -6.24
C ILE A 66 5.36 -3.86 -5.60
N LEU A 67 6.24 -4.66 -6.20
CA LEU A 67 6.66 -5.95 -5.64
C LEU A 67 7.33 -5.81 -4.27
N GLN A 68 8.16 -4.78 -4.05
CA GLN A 68 8.76 -4.50 -2.75
C GLN A 68 7.70 -4.20 -1.68
N VAL A 69 6.68 -3.42 -2.01
CA VAL A 69 5.58 -3.12 -1.10
C VAL A 69 4.77 -4.39 -0.81
N PHE A 70 4.49 -5.17 -1.84
CA PHE A 70 3.78 -6.44 -1.69
C PHE A 70 4.53 -7.43 -0.80
N ASP A 71 5.84 -7.61 -1.01
CA ASP A 71 6.69 -8.46 -0.15
C ASP A 71 6.67 -7.99 1.32
N ALA A 72 6.69 -6.67 1.55
CA ALA A 72 6.59 -6.13 2.89
C ALA A 72 5.24 -6.43 3.54
N VAL A 73 4.14 -6.25 2.81
CA VAL A 73 2.77 -6.49 3.29
C VAL A 73 2.51 -7.99 3.52
N SER A 74 3.05 -8.87 2.69
CA SER A 74 2.91 -10.33 2.85
C SER A 74 3.47 -10.86 4.18
N LYS A 75 4.36 -10.11 4.84
CA LYS A 75 4.91 -10.43 6.16
C LYS A 75 3.97 -10.08 7.32
N PHE A 76 2.80 -9.49 7.04
CA PHE A 76 1.86 -9.02 8.06
C PHE A 76 1.49 -10.12 9.06
N GLN A 77 1.17 -11.32 8.59
CA GLN A 77 0.84 -12.45 9.46
C GLN A 77 1.96 -12.78 10.46
N SER A 78 3.19 -12.87 9.99
CA SER A 78 4.33 -13.19 10.85
C SER A 78 4.62 -12.08 11.86
N LEU A 79 4.44 -10.84 11.46
CA LEU A 79 4.60 -9.67 12.34
C LEU A 79 3.52 -9.65 13.41
N CYS A 80 2.26 -9.91 13.06
CA CYS A 80 1.17 -10.01 14.03
C CYS A 80 1.42 -11.09 15.10
N ALA A 81 1.91 -12.26 14.69
CA ALA A 81 2.29 -13.32 15.61
C ALA A 81 3.44 -12.89 16.54
N THR A 82 4.45 -12.22 15.99
CA THR A 82 5.63 -11.75 16.76
C THR A 82 5.26 -10.70 17.80
N TYR A 83 4.37 -9.78 17.46
CA TYR A 83 4.00 -8.65 18.32
C TYR A 83 2.73 -8.87 19.14
N GLY A 84 2.14 -10.06 19.07
CA GLY A 84 0.97 -10.43 19.86
C GLY A 84 -0.30 -9.64 19.52
N ILE A 85 -0.51 -9.33 18.25
CA ILE A 85 -1.72 -8.64 17.79
C ILE A 85 -2.95 -9.54 18.01
N ASP A 86 -4.01 -8.95 18.52
CA ASP A 86 -5.28 -9.65 18.75
C ASP A 86 -5.81 -10.31 17.47
N LYS A 87 -6.24 -11.57 17.60
CA LYS A 87 -6.69 -12.38 16.46
C LYS A 87 -7.87 -11.74 15.72
N ALA A 88 -8.80 -11.11 16.41
CA ALA A 88 -9.96 -10.50 15.77
C ALA A 88 -9.58 -9.27 14.94
N ILE A 89 -8.55 -8.53 15.38
CA ILE A 89 -7.98 -7.41 14.62
C ILE A 89 -7.22 -7.97 13.41
N PHE A 90 -6.38 -8.96 13.64
CA PHE A 90 -5.65 -9.64 12.56
C PHE A 90 -6.59 -10.15 11.46
N ASP A 91 -7.62 -10.91 11.81
CA ASP A 91 -8.55 -11.51 10.83
C ASP A 91 -9.26 -10.45 9.97
N LYS A 92 -9.63 -9.32 10.57
CA LYS A 92 -10.24 -8.20 9.85
C LYS A 92 -9.31 -7.58 8.82
N ILE A 93 -8.07 -7.30 9.22
CA ILE A 93 -7.07 -6.69 8.34
C ILE A 93 -6.67 -7.68 7.24
N GLN A 94 -6.41 -8.95 7.60
CA GLN A 94 -6.01 -9.97 6.65
C GLN A 94 -7.07 -10.19 5.57
N HIS A 95 -8.36 -10.22 5.94
CA HIS A 95 -9.46 -10.32 4.98
C HIS A 95 -9.44 -9.20 3.92
N VAL A 96 -9.12 -7.98 4.33
CA VAL A 96 -8.98 -6.86 3.39
C VAL A 96 -7.74 -7.03 2.51
N LEU A 97 -6.61 -7.41 3.11
CA LEU A 97 -5.37 -7.61 2.36
C LEU A 97 -5.51 -8.74 1.33
N ASP A 98 -6.14 -9.85 1.67
CA ASP A 98 -6.39 -10.96 0.76
C ASP A 98 -7.25 -10.53 -0.45
N GLY A 99 -8.21 -9.62 -0.24
CA GLY A 99 -9.03 -9.07 -1.31
C GLY A 99 -8.30 -8.12 -2.27
N LEU A 100 -7.16 -7.57 -1.85
CA LEU A 100 -6.37 -6.64 -2.66
C LEU A 100 -5.35 -7.36 -3.57
N VAL A 101 -5.08 -8.63 -3.32
CA VAL A 101 -3.93 -9.36 -3.89
C VAL A 101 -4.28 -10.15 -5.14
N THR A 102 -5.57 -10.34 -5.47
CA THR A 102 -5.96 -11.55 -6.17
C THR A 102 -5.75 -11.60 -7.67
N ASP A 103 -5.69 -10.48 -8.41
CA ASP A 103 -5.87 -10.65 -9.86
C ASP A 103 -4.71 -10.21 -10.76
N ASP A 104 -3.74 -9.44 -10.29
CA ASP A 104 -2.77 -8.79 -11.19
C ASP A 104 -1.28 -9.07 -10.90
N LEU A 105 -0.95 -9.81 -9.83
CA LEU A 105 0.47 -10.07 -9.49
C LEU A 105 1.19 -10.96 -10.50
N ASP A 106 0.47 -11.82 -11.18
CA ASP A 106 1.04 -12.68 -12.21
C ASP A 106 1.60 -11.86 -13.39
N LEU A 107 1.06 -10.66 -13.63
CA LEU A 107 1.57 -9.75 -14.65
C LEU A 107 2.94 -9.16 -14.31
N LEU A 108 3.25 -9.00 -13.02
CA LEU A 108 4.53 -8.46 -12.56
C LEU A 108 5.65 -9.50 -12.53
N GLN A 109 5.31 -10.78 -12.51
CA GLN A 109 6.28 -11.88 -12.49
C GLN A 109 6.73 -12.33 -13.88
N LEU A 110 6.05 -11.87 -14.95
CA LEU A 110 6.31 -12.26 -16.32
C LEU A 110 7.25 -11.30 -17.08
N THR A 111 7.71 -10.26 -16.45
CA THR A 111 8.74 -9.33 -16.96
C THR A 111 10.04 -9.44 -16.18
#